data_28d51d0d45d386154039aacfbfc5128f
#
_entry.id   28d51d0d45d386154039aacfbfc5128f
#
_cell.length_a   1.000
_cell.length_b   1.000
_cell.length_c   1.000
_cell.angle_alpha   90.00
_cell.angle_beta   90.00
_cell.angle_gamma   90.00
#
_symmetry.space_group_name_H-M   'P 1'
#
loop_
_entity.id
_entity.type
_entity.pdbx_description
1 polymer ?
#
loop_
_entity_poly.entity_id
_entity_poly.type
_entity_poly.pdbx_seq_one_letter_code
_entity_poly.pdbx_strand_id
1 'polypeptide(L)'
;MESCRPSGLLWKENTEVMKKFVILATVWFAAQTGLLAQGRGGRGGAPAASQTPKAAAPLELTGYWVSIVTEDWRYRMVTPARGDYQGVPMTPEARKIADAWDPAKEEASGDVCKSYGAPALLRVPGRLHITWQDDQTLRMESDAGKQTRMFHFGDWKGTGGPHTIQGDSIAQWEGGGRGSTDGAMKVTTTNLKAGFLRKNGVPYSENTSLTEYYEIITQPDGSPLMVVTIITTDPTYLRQPFVITSQFKKEASDAKWNPTACSATW
;
A
#
# COMPACT_ATOMS: atom_id res chain seq x y z
N MET A 1 56.64 4.15 12.73
CA MET A 1 56.35 4.01 14.18
C MET A 1 55.93 5.36 14.70
N GLU A 2 54.66 5.63 14.68
CA GLU A 2 54.09 6.74 15.47
C GLU A 2 52.64 6.40 15.77
N SER A 3 52.41 6.33 17.08
CA SER A 3 51.20 5.87 17.75
C SER A 3 50.12 6.99 17.74
N CYS A 4 48.99 6.77 17.15
CA CYS A 4 47.81 7.61 17.36
C CYS A 4 46.99 7.08 18.54
N ARG A 5 46.92 7.85 19.61
CA ARG A 5 46.02 7.66 20.76
C ARG A 5 44.65 8.35 20.45
N PRO A 6 43.55 7.76 20.82
CA PRO A 6 42.27 8.45 20.78
C PRO A 6 42.05 9.34 22.03
N SER A 7 41.73 10.59 21.80
CA SER A 7 41.34 11.57 22.84
C SER A 7 39.88 11.27 23.30
N GLY A 8 39.79 10.89 24.58
CA GLY A 8 38.52 10.78 25.27
C GLY A 8 37.91 12.15 25.54
N LEU A 9 36.70 12.39 25.09
CA LEU A 9 35.84 13.49 25.48
C LEU A 9 34.95 13.05 26.67
N LEU A 10 35.24 13.63 27.80
CA LEU A 10 34.46 13.53 29.05
C LEU A 10 33.09 14.20 28.87
N TRP A 11 32.04 13.44 29.04
CA TRP A 11 30.70 13.94 29.30
C TRP A 11 30.64 14.33 30.79
N LYS A 12 30.62 15.64 31.10
CA LYS A 12 30.23 16.16 32.41
C LYS A 12 28.70 16.29 32.44
N GLU A 13 28.12 15.56 33.38
CA GLU A 13 26.71 15.67 33.77
C GLU A 13 26.41 17.07 34.27
N ASN A 14 25.41 17.71 33.70
CA ASN A 14 24.83 18.98 34.17
C ASN A 14 23.57 18.68 35.00
N THR A 15 23.78 18.26 36.24
CA THR A 15 22.71 17.94 37.22
C THR A 15 22.26 19.12 38.07
N GLU A 16 22.66 20.36 37.77
CA GLU A 16 22.38 21.53 38.64
C GLU A 16 21.25 22.48 38.17
N VAL A 17 20.54 22.20 37.06
CA VAL A 17 19.52 23.13 36.58
C VAL A 17 18.08 22.76 36.97
N MET A 18 17.86 21.62 37.63
CA MET A 18 16.51 21.14 37.98
C MET A 18 16.07 21.34 39.41
N LYS A 19 16.73 22.22 40.20
CA LYS A 19 16.38 22.44 41.62
C LYS A 19 15.80 23.81 41.98
N LYS A 20 15.39 24.67 41.05
CA LYS A 20 14.90 26.02 41.37
C LYS A 20 13.52 26.40 40.81
N PHE A 21 12.58 25.50 40.67
CA PHE A 21 11.19 25.87 40.39
C PHE A 21 10.18 25.04 41.20
N VAL A 22 10.35 25.06 42.52
CA VAL A 22 9.28 24.72 43.47
C VAL A 22 9.23 25.82 44.51
N ILE A 23 8.04 26.32 44.78
CA ILE A 23 7.60 27.32 45.75
C ILE A 23 7.26 28.68 45.09
N LEU A 24 5.97 28.86 44.83
CA LEU A 24 5.11 30.00 45.18
C LEU A 24 3.80 29.95 44.37
N ALA A 25 2.79 29.34 44.96
CA ALA A 25 1.39 29.61 44.63
C ALA A 25 0.52 29.27 45.82
N THR A 26 0.50 30.14 46.78
CA THR A 26 -0.49 30.15 47.88
C THR A 26 -1.56 31.21 47.57
N VAL A 27 -2.80 30.73 47.53
CA VAL A 27 -4.05 31.35 48.03
C VAL A 27 -4.44 32.72 47.48
N TRP A 28 -5.48 32.74 46.63
CA TRP A 28 -6.53 33.76 46.65
C TRP A 28 -7.90 33.07 46.47
N PHE A 29 -8.59 32.85 47.60
CA PHE A 29 -10.00 32.58 47.70
C PHE A 29 -10.70 33.95 47.74
N ALA A 30 -11.42 34.34 46.73
CA ALA A 30 -12.38 35.42 46.77
C ALA A 30 -13.73 34.89 46.28
N ALA A 31 -14.64 34.79 47.23
CA ALA A 31 -16.04 34.53 46.99
C ALA A 31 -16.66 35.66 46.15
N GLN A 32 -17.30 35.33 45.03
CA GLN A 32 -18.31 36.18 44.40
C GLN A 32 -19.56 35.39 44.14
N THR A 33 -20.55 35.73 44.90
CA THR A 33 -21.96 35.31 44.80
C THR A 33 -22.62 35.82 43.53
N GLY A 34 -23.31 34.93 42.85
CA GLY A 34 -24.58 35.14 42.22
C GLY A 34 -24.66 36.09 41.03
N LEU A 35 -24.64 35.56 39.80
CA LEU A 35 -25.47 36.06 38.71
C LEU A 35 -26.10 34.86 38.05
N LEU A 36 -27.43 34.80 38.07
CA LEU A 36 -28.27 33.89 37.32
C LEU A 36 -27.99 34.07 35.81
N ALA A 37 -27.09 33.28 35.25
CA ALA A 37 -26.93 33.17 33.80
C ALA A 37 -28.05 32.27 33.31
N GLN A 38 -29.00 32.86 32.61
CA GLN A 38 -30.04 32.20 31.82
C GLN A 38 -29.41 31.11 30.97
N GLY A 39 -29.89 29.89 31.16
CA GLY A 39 -29.54 28.75 30.36
C GLY A 39 -29.83 29.03 28.88
N ARG A 40 -28.79 29.35 28.14
CA ARG A 40 -28.81 29.21 26.68
C ARG A 40 -28.82 27.72 26.44
N GLY A 41 -30.04 27.22 26.12
CA GLY A 41 -30.23 25.85 25.67
C GLY A 41 -29.21 25.54 24.56
N GLY A 42 -28.17 24.78 24.89
CA GLY A 42 -27.31 24.22 23.90
C GLY A 42 -28.20 23.37 23.00
N ARG A 43 -28.43 23.84 21.78
CA ARG A 43 -28.87 22.96 20.72
C ARG A 43 -27.85 21.88 20.66
N GLY A 44 -28.16 20.70 21.16
CA GLY A 44 -27.41 19.49 20.89
C GLY A 44 -27.29 19.37 19.39
N GLY A 45 -26.15 19.77 18.86
CA GLY A 45 -25.83 19.48 17.47
C GLY A 45 -25.96 17.98 17.31
N ALA A 46 -26.80 17.52 16.39
CA ALA A 46 -26.78 16.13 15.99
C ALA A 46 -25.31 15.73 15.73
N PRO A 47 -24.87 14.54 16.16
CA PRO A 47 -23.53 14.09 15.85
C PRO A 47 -23.30 14.27 14.36
N ALA A 48 -22.23 14.97 13.97
CA ALA A 48 -21.89 15.16 12.57
C ALA A 48 -21.85 13.76 11.94
N ALA A 49 -22.69 13.53 10.94
CA ALA A 49 -22.69 12.26 10.23
C ALA A 49 -21.25 11.96 9.78
N SER A 50 -20.73 10.78 10.13
CA SER A 50 -19.42 10.37 9.71
C SER A 50 -19.37 10.39 8.18
N GLN A 51 -18.39 11.10 7.62
CA GLN A 51 -18.23 11.16 6.16
C GLN A 51 -17.98 9.76 5.63
N THR A 52 -18.54 9.45 4.45
CA THR A 52 -18.23 8.20 3.76
C THR A 52 -16.74 8.19 3.36
N PRO A 53 -16.09 7.04 3.23
CA PRO A 53 -14.71 6.94 2.76
C PRO A 53 -14.44 7.70 1.46
N LYS A 54 -15.40 7.66 0.52
CA LYS A 54 -15.35 8.43 -0.72
C LYS A 54 -15.36 9.95 -0.48
N ALA A 55 -16.24 10.43 0.39
CA ALA A 55 -16.32 11.85 0.71
C ALA A 55 -15.13 12.35 1.56
N ALA A 56 -14.49 11.45 2.28
CA ALA A 56 -13.30 11.72 3.10
C ALA A 56 -11.97 11.51 2.37
N ALA A 57 -12.00 11.07 1.10
CA ALA A 57 -10.80 10.76 0.34
C ALA A 57 -9.84 11.97 0.28
N PRO A 58 -8.61 11.87 0.80
CA PRO A 58 -7.60 12.92 0.68
C PRO A 58 -6.94 12.94 -0.69
N LEU A 59 -7.05 11.85 -1.45
CA LEU A 59 -6.41 11.63 -2.73
C LEU A 59 -7.43 11.36 -3.84
N GLU A 60 -7.17 11.90 -5.03
CA GLU A 60 -7.96 11.60 -6.23
C GLU A 60 -7.30 10.46 -7.02
N LEU A 61 -7.70 9.24 -6.73
CA LEU A 61 -7.19 8.03 -7.36
C LEU A 61 -7.96 7.61 -8.61
N THR A 62 -9.17 8.14 -8.84
CA THR A 62 -10.04 7.70 -9.95
C THR A 62 -9.49 8.07 -11.33
N GLY A 63 -9.95 7.38 -12.36
CA GLY A 63 -9.57 7.58 -13.76
C GLY A 63 -8.58 6.55 -14.28
N TYR A 64 -7.96 6.88 -15.41
CA TYR A 64 -7.03 6.00 -16.11
C TYR A 64 -5.58 6.32 -15.76
N TRP A 65 -4.80 5.28 -15.55
CA TRP A 65 -3.39 5.35 -15.20
C TRP A 65 -2.58 4.39 -16.05
N VAL A 66 -1.41 4.78 -16.51
CA VAL A 66 -0.49 3.91 -17.26
C VAL A 66 0.78 3.69 -16.45
N SER A 67 1.26 2.44 -16.40
CA SER A 67 2.49 2.11 -15.68
C SER A 67 3.70 2.80 -16.31
N ILE A 68 4.56 3.35 -15.44
CA ILE A 68 5.90 3.81 -15.80
C ILE A 68 6.88 2.76 -15.27
N VAL A 69 7.61 2.10 -16.18
CA VAL A 69 8.56 1.06 -15.80
C VAL A 69 9.94 1.67 -15.65
N THR A 70 10.21 2.26 -14.49
CA THR A 70 11.51 2.83 -14.12
C THR A 70 12.38 1.88 -13.32
N GLU A 71 11.73 0.95 -12.61
CA GLU A 71 12.34 0.01 -11.69
C GLU A 71 12.19 -1.41 -12.20
N ASP A 72 13.18 -2.24 -11.95
CA ASP A 72 13.14 -3.67 -12.28
C ASP A 72 12.72 -3.97 -13.73
N TRP A 73 13.00 -3.07 -14.69
CA TRP A 73 12.52 -3.18 -16.06
C TRP A 73 12.83 -4.53 -16.70
N ARG A 74 14.00 -5.12 -16.42
CA ARG A 74 14.42 -6.45 -16.91
C ARG A 74 13.56 -7.61 -16.37
N TYR A 75 12.81 -7.40 -15.29
CA TYR A 75 11.89 -8.38 -14.72
C TYR A 75 10.43 -8.07 -15.02
N ARG A 76 10.16 -6.93 -15.63
CA ARG A 76 8.81 -6.45 -15.92
C ARG A 76 8.51 -6.36 -17.41
N MET A 77 9.51 -6.07 -18.26
CA MET A 77 9.36 -5.85 -19.69
C MET A 77 9.68 -7.10 -20.52
N VAL A 78 10.35 -8.08 -19.94
CA VAL A 78 10.64 -9.37 -20.55
C VAL A 78 10.42 -10.47 -19.52
N THR A 79 10.16 -11.70 -19.97
CA THR A 79 10.11 -12.86 -19.08
C THR A 79 11.52 -13.13 -18.57
N PRO A 80 11.76 -13.01 -17.24
CA PRO A 80 13.09 -13.26 -16.71
C PRO A 80 13.48 -14.73 -16.90
N ALA A 81 14.77 -14.99 -17.09
CA ALA A 81 15.27 -16.35 -17.19
C ALA A 81 15.02 -17.14 -15.90
N ARG A 82 14.85 -18.44 -16.02
CA ARG A 82 14.90 -19.36 -14.88
C ARG A 82 16.24 -19.19 -14.15
N GLY A 83 16.24 -19.13 -12.81
CA GLY A 83 17.43 -18.87 -12.00
C GLY A 83 17.69 -17.38 -11.74
N ASP A 84 17.09 -16.46 -12.49
CA ASP A 84 17.22 -15.01 -12.29
C ASP A 84 16.21 -14.48 -11.28
N TYR A 85 16.50 -14.68 -10.02
CA TYR A 85 15.63 -14.30 -8.89
C TYR A 85 16.23 -13.18 -8.05
N GLN A 86 17.14 -12.41 -8.61
CA GLN A 86 17.84 -11.34 -7.88
C GLN A 86 16.87 -10.39 -7.20
N GLY A 87 17.17 -10.03 -5.95
CA GLY A 87 16.37 -9.10 -5.15
C GLY A 87 15.14 -9.72 -4.47
N VAL A 88 14.76 -10.97 -4.75
CA VAL A 88 13.67 -11.63 -4.04
C VAL A 88 14.25 -12.49 -2.89
N PRO A 89 13.82 -12.24 -1.63
CA PRO A 89 14.36 -12.93 -0.45
C PRO A 89 13.73 -14.32 -0.27
N MET A 90 13.86 -15.21 -1.26
CA MET A 90 13.24 -16.53 -1.26
C MET A 90 13.85 -17.50 -0.24
N THR A 91 13.01 -18.40 0.28
CA THR A 91 13.43 -19.61 0.98
C THR A 91 14.01 -20.63 -0.02
N PRO A 92 14.75 -21.66 0.44
CA PRO A 92 15.21 -22.75 -0.42
C PRO A 92 14.05 -23.50 -1.11
N GLU A 93 12.92 -23.65 -0.44
CA GLU A 93 11.70 -24.29 -0.95
C GLU A 93 11.10 -23.46 -2.11
N ALA A 94 10.99 -22.15 -1.94
CA ALA A 94 10.55 -21.24 -2.99
C ALA A 94 11.44 -21.32 -4.23
N ARG A 95 12.76 -21.41 -4.01
CA ARG A 95 13.74 -21.55 -5.10
C ARG A 95 13.53 -22.85 -5.87
N LYS A 96 13.29 -23.98 -5.19
CA LYS A 96 12.99 -25.27 -5.87
C LYS A 96 11.77 -25.16 -6.76
N ILE A 97 10.72 -24.49 -6.31
CA ILE A 97 9.48 -24.27 -7.10
C ILE A 97 9.81 -23.41 -8.33
N ALA A 98 10.52 -22.30 -8.14
CA ALA A 98 10.90 -21.40 -9.24
C ALA A 98 11.83 -22.10 -10.26
N ASP A 99 12.77 -22.92 -9.79
CA ASP A 99 13.66 -23.70 -10.67
C ASP A 99 12.92 -24.79 -11.47
N ALA A 100 11.78 -25.27 -10.95
CA ALA A 100 10.92 -26.24 -11.62
C ALA A 100 9.86 -25.59 -12.54
N TRP A 101 9.77 -24.26 -12.55
CA TRP A 101 8.78 -23.53 -13.36
C TRP A 101 8.98 -23.81 -14.86
N ASP A 102 7.87 -24.02 -15.55
CA ASP A 102 7.81 -24.33 -16.97
C ASP A 102 6.60 -23.58 -17.58
N PRO A 103 6.83 -22.52 -18.37
CA PRO A 103 5.73 -21.75 -18.94
C PRO A 103 4.85 -22.57 -19.91
N ALA A 104 5.41 -23.56 -20.59
CA ALA A 104 4.62 -24.41 -21.49
C ALA A 104 3.61 -25.27 -20.71
N LYS A 105 3.99 -25.75 -19.52
CA LYS A 105 3.05 -26.47 -18.65
C LYS A 105 1.99 -25.55 -18.08
N GLU A 106 2.34 -24.34 -17.73
CA GLU A 106 1.40 -23.32 -17.23
C GLU A 106 0.38 -22.98 -18.33
N GLU A 107 0.83 -22.71 -19.55
CA GLU A 107 -0.05 -22.48 -20.72
C GLU A 107 -0.96 -23.68 -21.00
N ALA A 108 -0.41 -24.89 -20.99
CA ALA A 108 -1.18 -26.10 -21.25
C ALA A 108 -2.23 -26.42 -20.18
N SER A 109 -1.98 -26.01 -18.92
CA SER A 109 -2.95 -26.17 -17.82
C SER A 109 -4.04 -25.11 -17.82
N GLY A 110 -3.88 -24.02 -18.57
CA GLY A 110 -4.77 -22.87 -18.55
C GLY A 110 -4.63 -21.98 -17.31
N ASP A 111 -3.66 -22.26 -16.43
CA ASP A 111 -3.47 -21.54 -15.15
C ASP A 111 -2.52 -20.34 -15.30
N VAL A 112 -2.66 -19.64 -16.41
CA VAL A 112 -1.75 -18.56 -16.89
C VAL A 112 -1.86 -17.25 -16.11
N CYS A 113 -2.83 -17.12 -15.20
CA CYS A 113 -3.02 -15.91 -14.41
C CYS A 113 -2.24 -15.90 -13.09
N LYS A 114 -1.38 -16.87 -12.80
CA LYS A 114 -0.63 -16.95 -11.53
C LYS A 114 0.24 -15.72 -11.25
N SER A 115 0.78 -15.09 -12.30
CA SER A 115 1.58 -13.86 -12.20
C SER A 115 0.75 -12.57 -12.26
N TYR A 116 -0.58 -12.68 -12.24
CA TYR A 116 -1.51 -11.54 -12.24
C TYR A 116 -2.32 -11.43 -10.94
N GLY A 117 -1.96 -12.21 -9.93
CA GLY A 117 -2.52 -12.07 -8.59
C GLY A 117 -2.12 -10.75 -7.92
N ALA A 118 -2.85 -10.34 -6.89
CA ALA A 118 -2.65 -9.06 -6.23
C ALA A 118 -1.19 -8.74 -5.90
N PRO A 119 -0.35 -9.68 -5.40
CA PRO A 119 1.06 -9.39 -5.08
C PRO A 119 1.94 -9.07 -6.29
N ALA A 120 1.49 -9.40 -7.50
CA ALA A 120 2.25 -9.20 -8.74
C ALA A 120 1.59 -8.23 -9.72
N LEU A 121 0.28 -8.00 -9.61
CA LEU A 121 -0.52 -7.31 -10.62
C LEU A 121 0.04 -5.93 -11.01
N LEU A 122 0.42 -5.11 -10.03
CA LEU A 122 0.93 -3.77 -10.29
C LEU A 122 2.35 -3.75 -10.89
N ARG A 123 3.00 -4.90 -10.95
CA ARG A 123 4.30 -5.06 -11.65
C ARG A 123 4.12 -5.36 -13.14
N VAL A 124 2.97 -5.87 -13.54
CA VAL A 124 2.64 -6.11 -14.95
C VAL A 124 2.48 -4.77 -15.64
N PRO A 125 3.27 -4.46 -16.69
CA PRO A 125 3.09 -3.23 -17.44
C PRO A 125 1.71 -3.21 -18.10
N GLY A 126 0.98 -2.12 -17.89
CA GLY A 126 -0.38 -1.98 -18.40
C GLY A 126 -1.03 -0.72 -17.89
N ARG A 127 -2.35 -0.66 -18.00
CA ARG A 127 -3.19 0.44 -17.52
C ARG A 127 -4.08 -0.01 -16.40
N LEU A 128 -4.37 0.92 -15.53
CA LEU A 128 -5.35 0.77 -14.48
C LEU A 128 -6.51 1.71 -14.76
N HIS A 129 -7.72 1.26 -14.49
CA HIS A 129 -8.93 2.07 -14.41
C HIS A 129 -9.48 1.99 -12.98
N ILE A 130 -9.49 3.12 -12.28
CA ILE A 130 -9.91 3.19 -10.88
C ILE A 130 -11.20 4.00 -10.79
N THR A 131 -12.22 3.44 -10.15
CA THR A 131 -13.53 4.07 -9.99
C THR A 131 -14.12 3.75 -8.62
N TRP A 132 -14.99 4.63 -8.11
CA TRP A 132 -15.81 4.29 -6.97
C TRP A 132 -16.99 3.43 -7.41
N GLN A 133 -17.07 2.21 -6.90
CA GLN A 133 -18.22 1.31 -7.07
C GLN A 133 -19.43 1.83 -6.29
N ASP A 134 -19.17 2.29 -5.07
CA ASP A 134 -20.10 2.90 -4.14
C ASP A 134 -19.34 3.83 -3.18
N ASP A 135 -19.96 4.31 -2.11
CA ASP A 135 -19.33 5.24 -1.16
C ASP A 135 -18.28 4.58 -0.24
N GLN A 136 -18.17 3.25 -0.23
CA GLN A 136 -17.26 2.48 0.64
C GLN A 136 -16.33 1.54 -0.13
N THR A 137 -16.50 1.41 -1.44
CA THR A 137 -15.76 0.46 -2.26
C THR A 137 -15.11 1.13 -3.45
N LEU A 138 -13.78 1.11 -3.50
CA LEU A 138 -13.01 1.52 -4.68
C LEU A 138 -12.71 0.30 -5.54
N ARG A 139 -13.00 0.39 -6.83
CA ARG A 139 -12.76 -0.65 -7.82
C ARG A 139 -11.55 -0.28 -8.67
N MET A 140 -10.61 -1.21 -8.80
CA MET A 140 -9.47 -1.09 -9.69
C MET A 140 -9.48 -2.22 -10.70
N GLU A 141 -9.47 -1.85 -11.97
CA GLU A 141 -9.35 -2.77 -13.12
C GLU A 141 -7.96 -2.63 -13.74
N SER A 142 -7.40 -3.74 -14.22
CA SER A 142 -6.19 -3.76 -15.04
C SER A 142 -6.53 -4.25 -16.43
N ASP A 143 -6.07 -3.56 -17.47
CA ASP A 143 -6.19 -4.02 -18.86
C ASP A 143 -5.32 -5.25 -19.10
N ALA A 144 -4.11 -5.30 -18.56
CA ALA A 144 -3.25 -6.46 -18.62
C ALA A 144 -3.79 -7.59 -17.73
N GLY A 145 -4.12 -8.72 -18.31
CA GLY A 145 -4.70 -9.87 -17.62
C GLY A 145 -6.19 -9.75 -17.33
N LYS A 146 -6.85 -8.63 -17.62
CA LYS A 146 -8.29 -8.37 -17.35
C LYS A 146 -8.65 -8.64 -15.90
N GLN A 147 -7.87 -8.10 -14.96
CA GLN A 147 -8.08 -8.32 -13.54
C GLN A 147 -8.90 -7.18 -12.91
N THR A 148 -9.66 -7.52 -11.87
CA THR A 148 -10.42 -6.55 -11.08
C THR A 148 -10.13 -6.78 -9.61
N ARG A 149 -9.85 -5.70 -8.87
CA ARG A 149 -9.70 -5.69 -7.40
C ARG A 149 -10.71 -4.73 -6.80
N MET A 150 -11.28 -5.12 -5.66
CA MET A 150 -12.20 -4.33 -4.88
C MET A 150 -11.53 -3.96 -3.56
N PHE A 151 -11.43 -2.68 -3.25
CA PHE A 151 -10.87 -2.16 -2.01
C PHE A 151 -12.02 -1.69 -1.13
N HIS A 152 -12.28 -2.43 -0.05
CA HIS A 152 -13.39 -2.19 0.86
C HIS A 152 -12.94 -1.37 2.06
N PHE A 153 -13.62 -0.27 2.32
CA PHE A 153 -13.38 0.57 3.49
C PHE A 153 -14.33 0.21 4.64
N GLY A 154 -14.00 0.68 5.84
CA GLY A 154 -14.83 0.49 7.02
C GLY A 154 -14.74 -0.92 7.62
N ASP A 155 -15.87 -1.42 8.11
CA ASP A 155 -15.93 -2.66 8.92
C ASP A 155 -16.05 -3.94 8.10
N TRP A 156 -15.77 -3.90 6.80
CA TRP A 156 -15.81 -5.10 5.96
C TRP A 156 -14.80 -6.16 6.45
N LYS A 157 -15.22 -7.43 6.52
CA LYS A 157 -14.44 -8.51 7.15
C LYS A 157 -13.93 -9.57 6.17
N GLY A 158 -14.03 -9.30 4.88
CA GLY A 158 -13.71 -10.30 3.85
C GLY A 158 -14.94 -11.04 3.37
N THR A 159 -14.77 -11.81 2.31
CA THR A 159 -15.85 -12.61 1.70
C THR A 159 -16.20 -13.84 2.53
N GLY A 160 -15.26 -14.35 3.36
CA GLY A 160 -15.38 -15.65 4.01
C GLY A 160 -15.43 -16.83 3.03
N GLY A 161 -15.16 -16.57 1.76
CA GLY A 161 -15.17 -17.54 0.67
C GLY A 161 -13.80 -18.17 0.39
N PRO A 162 -13.70 -18.94 -0.70
CA PRO A 162 -12.44 -19.54 -1.11
C PRO A 162 -11.38 -18.50 -1.48
N HIS A 163 -10.12 -18.90 -1.38
CA HIS A 163 -8.99 -18.07 -1.80
C HIS A 163 -9.08 -17.68 -3.28
N THR A 164 -8.80 -16.42 -3.58
CA THR A 164 -8.78 -15.92 -4.97
C THR A 164 -7.42 -15.32 -5.30
N ILE A 165 -7.10 -15.17 -6.58
CA ILE A 165 -5.81 -14.54 -6.97
C ILE A 165 -5.74 -13.06 -6.58
N GLN A 166 -6.88 -12.39 -6.39
CA GLN A 166 -6.94 -10.99 -5.97
C GLN A 166 -7.17 -10.84 -4.46
N GLY A 167 -7.54 -11.91 -3.77
CA GLY A 167 -7.79 -11.93 -2.32
C GLY A 167 -8.92 -11.03 -1.88
N ASP A 168 -8.95 -10.77 -0.59
CA ASP A 168 -9.85 -9.88 0.12
C ASP A 168 -9.07 -8.64 0.57
N SER A 169 -9.43 -7.44 0.07
CA SER A 169 -8.69 -6.20 0.31
C SER A 169 -9.47 -5.24 1.17
N ILE A 170 -8.92 -4.88 2.32
CA ILE A 170 -9.42 -3.86 3.23
C ILE A 170 -8.60 -2.59 3.04
N ALA A 171 -9.27 -1.47 2.79
CA ALA A 171 -8.66 -0.17 2.57
C ALA A 171 -8.94 0.79 3.74
N GLN A 172 -8.01 1.69 3.98
CA GLN A 172 -8.15 2.80 4.91
C GLN A 172 -7.35 4.00 4.43
N TRP A 173 -7.82 5.20 4.76
CA TRP A 173 -7.03 6.41 4.56
C TRP A 173 -6.04 6.56 5.72
N GLU A 174 -4.76 6.83 5.40
CA GLU A 174 -3.71 7.14 6.38
C GLU A 174 -3.14 8.53 6.11
N GLY A 175 -2.86 9.27 7.20
CA GLY A 175 -2.43 10.66 7.08
C GLY A 175 -3.52 11.58 6.53
N GLY A 176 -3.18 12.83 6.30
CA GLY A 176 -4.06 13.78 5.65
C GLY A 176 -5.34 14.09 6.44
N GLY A 177 -5.36 15.21 7.17
CA GLY A 177 -6.62 15.78 7.68
C GLY A 177 -7.43 16.39 6.52
N ARG A 178 -8.69 16.75 6.79
CA ARG A 178 -9.57 17.41 5.83
C ARG A 178 -8.87 18.60 5.15
N GLY A 179 -8.73 18.52 3.84
CA GLY A 179 -8.06 19.55 3.03
C GLY A 179 -6.53 19.41 2.95
N SER A 180 -5.93 18.34 3.50
CA SER A 180 -4.54 17.97 3.26
C SER A 180 -4.41 17.23 1.95
N THR A 181 -3.36 17.53 1.18
CA THR A 181 -2.92 16.73 0.02
C THR A 181 -1.95 15.63 0.42
N ASP A 182 -1.62 15.55 1.72
CA ASP A 182 -0.67 14.61 2.28
C ASP A 182 -1.42 13.42 2.89
N GLY A 183 -1.45 12.32 2.22
CA GLY A 183 -2.10 11.12 2.70
C GLY A 183 -1.82 9.95 1.79
N ALA A 184 -2.13 8.75 2.27
CA ALA A 184 -2.05 7.52 1.52
C ALA A 184 -3.35 6.73 1.65
N MET A 185 -3.65 5.92 0.63
CA MET A 185 -4.56 4.81 0.81
C MET A 185 -3.74 3.57 1.15
N LYS A 186 -3.91 3.06 2.35
CA LYS A 186 -3.35 1.77 2.74
C LYS A 186 -4.35 0.67 2.42
N VAL A 187 -3.90 -0.38 1.77
CA VAL A 187 -4.67 -1.58 1.47
C VAL A 187 -3.98 -2.79 2.08
N THR A 188 -4.72 -3.59 2.83
CA THR A 188 -4.25 -4.89 3.32
C THR A 188 -5.06 -5.99 2.66
N THR A 189 -4.38 -6.92 1.98
CA THR A 189 -5.01 -8.02 1.25
C THR A 189 -4.59 -9.36 1.84
N THR A 190 -5.57 -10.20 2.09
CA THR A 190 -5.42 -11.58 2.57
C THR A 190 -6.30 -12.51 1.74
N ASN A 191 -6.46 -13.76 2.14
CA ASN A 191 -7.29 -14.77 1.43
C ASN A 191 -6.86 -14.96 -0.03
N LEU A 192 -5.53 -14.94 -0.26
CA LEU A 192 -4.91 -15.06 -1.57
C LEU A 192 -4.76 -16.53 -1.97
N LYS A 193 -5.13 -16.89 -3.20
CA LYS A 193 -4.71 -18.14 -3.85
C LYS A 193 -3.24 -18.04 -4.20
N ALA A 194 -2.47 -19.10 -4.02
CA ALA A 194 -1.07 -19.17 -4.39
C ALA A 194 -0.80 -18.79 -5.85
N GLY A 195 0.31 -18.11 -6.10
CA GLY A 195 0.66 -17.62 -7.42
C GLY A 195 2.15 -17.29 -7.55
N PHE A 196 2.49 -16.38 -8.47
CA PHE A 196 3.86 -15.97 -8.72
C PHE A 196 4.05 -14.46 -8.58
N LEU A 197 5.14 -14.05 -7.94
CA LEU A 197 5.57 -12.65 -7.81
C LEU A 197 6.23 -12.11 -9.09
N ARG A 198 6.73 -13.01 -9.94
CA ARG A 198 7.41 -12.70 -11.22
C ARG A 198 7.06 -13.77 -12.24
N LYS A 199 7.10 -13.39 -13.53
CA LYS A 199 6.86 -14.29 -14.69
C LYS A 199 8.05 -15.23 -14.95
N ASN A 200 8.68 -15.74 -13.92
CA ASN A 200 9.64 -16.83 -13.98
C ASN A 200 9.47 -17.81 -12.79
N GLY A 201 8.22 -17.93 -12.34
CA GLY A 201 7.85 -18.94 -11.35
C GLY A 201 8.23 -18.63 -9.90
N VAL A 202 8.66 -17.40 -9.56
CA VAL A 202 8.92 -17.00 -8.16
C VAL A 202 7.63 -17.05 -7.37
N PRO A 203 7.43 -18.02 -6.45
CA PRO A 203 6.12 -18.28 -5.86
C PRO A 203 5.80 -17.34 -4.70
N TYR A 204 4.49 -17.20 -4.45
CA TYR A 204 3.92 -16.84 -3.16
C TYR A 204 2.84 -17.87 -2.76
N SER A 205 2.65 -18.07 -1.46
CA SER A 205 1.73 -19.06 -0.91
C SER A 205 0.36 -18.46 -0.55
N GLU A 206 -0.57 -19.29 -0.16
CA GLU A 206 -1.88 -18.88 0.36
C GLU A 206 -1.79 -18.19 1.74
N ASN A 207 -0.66 -18.34 2.43
CA ASN A 207 -0.39 -17.65 3.69
C ASN A 207 0.14 -16.22 3.50
N THR A 208 0.17 -15.74 2.25
CA THR A 208 0.65 -14.41 1.92
C THR A 208 -0.31 -13.33 2.42
N SER A 209 0.27 -12.29 3.01
CA SER A 209 -0.39 -11.01 3.22
C SER A 209 0.30 -9.93 2.39
N LEU A 210 -0.50 -9.04 1.82
CA LEU A 210 -0.04 -7.93 1.00
C LEU A 210 -0.46 -6.63 1.67
N THR A 211 0.48 -5.70 1.82
CA THR A 211 0.20 -4.33 2.23
C THR A 211 0.64 -3.39 1.13
N GLU A 212 -0.23 -2.49 0.72
CA GLU A 212 0.02 -1.52 -0.34
C GLU A 212 -0.29 -0.12 0.17
N TYR A 213 0.56 0.85 -0.20
CA TYR A 213 0.34 2.27 0.07
C TYR A 213 0.26 2.99 -1.27
N TYR A 214 -0.89 3.59 -1.57
CA TYR A 214 -1.14 4.39 -2.76
C TYR A 214 -0.99 5.86 -2.39
N GLU A 215 -0.08 6.54 -3.06
CA GLU A 215 0.24 7.95 -2.84
C GLU A 215 0.21 8.72 -4.16
N ILE A 216 -0.16 9.98 -4.11
CA ILE A 216 -0.11 10.89 -5.27
C ILE A 216 0.96 11.94 -5.02
N ILE A 217 1.92 12.00 -5.92
CA ILE A 217 2.98 13.01 -5.93
C ILE A 217 2.70 13.98 -7.07
N THR A 218 2.65 15.28 -6.78
CA THR A 218 2.58 16.32 -7.82
C THR A 218 3.96 16.53 -8.42
N GLN A 219 4.10 16.28 -9.71
CA GLN A 219 5.34 16.48 -10.44
C GLN A 219 5.59 17.99 -10.67
N PRO A 220 6.83 18.43 -11.04
CA PRO A 220 7.13 19.83 -11.30
C PRO A 220 6.28 20.49 -12.39
N ASP A 221 5.75 19.72 -13.33
CA ASP A 221 4.85 20.19 -14.40
C ASP A 221 3.36 20.23 -13.96
N GLY A 222 3.08 19.94 -12.68
CA GLY A 222 1.74 19.90 -12.11
C GLY A 222 0.99 18.57 -12.35
N SER A 223 1.55 17.63 -13.12
CA SER A 223 0.89 16.37 -13.38
C SER A 223 0.96 15.42 -12.17
N PRO A 224 -0.11 14.62 -11.90
CA PRO A 224 -0.08 13.66 -10.82
C PRO A 224 0.69 12.39 -11.23
N LEU A 225 1.56 11.93 -10.32
CA LEU A 225 2.22 10.63 -10.37
C LEU A 225 1.69 9.78 -9.22
N MET A 226 1.09 8.65 -9.50
CA MET A 226 0.73 7.68 -8.48
C MET A 226 1.93 6.76 -8.22
N VAL A 227 2.35 6.68 -6.97
CA VAL A 227 3.38 5.75 -6.48
C VAL A 227 2.71 4.75 -5.56
N VAL A 228 2.93 3.47 -5.80
CA VAL A 228 2.41 2.40 -4.95
C VAL A 228 3.58 1.64 -4.35
N THR A 229 3.72 1.72 -3.02
CA THR A 229 4.64 0.87 -2.27
C THR A 229 3.94 -0.45 -1.95
N ILE A 230 4.56 -1.56 -2.32
CA ILE A 230 4.00 -2.91 -2.23
C ILE A 230 4.88 -3.73 -1.31
N ILE A 231 4.31 -4.24 -0.22
CA ILE A 231 4.98 -5.06 0.79
C ILE A 231 4.31 -6.42 0.81
N THR A 232 5.01 -7.43 0.30
CA THR A 232 4.54 -8.82 0.32
C THR A 232 5.22 -9.57 1.45
N THR A 233 4.43 -10.12 2.36
CA THR A 233 4.89 -10.98 3.46
C THR A 233 4.35 -12.38 3.24
N ASP A 234 5.23 -13.36 3.17
CA ASP A 234 4.88 -14.77 3.00
C ASP A 234 5.77 -15.63 3.92
N PRO A 235 5.23 -16.17 5.01
CA PRO A 235 6.02 -16.97 5.96
C PRO A 235 6.51 -18.29 5.38
N THR A 236 5.93 -18.74 4.26
CA THR A 236 6.27 -20.00 3.60
C THR A 236 7.43 -19.83 2.62
N TYR A 237 7.40 -18.81 1.78
CA TYR A 237 8.31 -18.68 0.65
C TYR A 237 9.26 -17.49 0.71
N LEU A 238 9.05 -16.54 1.64
CA LEU A 238 9.93 -15.38 1.81
C LEU A 238 10.58 -15.38 3.20
N ARG A 239 11.89 -15.12 3.25
CA ARG A 239 12.67 -15.02 4.51
C ARG A 239 12.43 -13.70 5.23
N GLN A 240 11.99 -12.68 4.50
CA GLN A 240 11.67 -11.34 4.96
C GLN A 240 10.67 -10.71 3.98
N PRO A 241 9.99 -9.62 4.35
CA PRO A 241 9.09 -8.93 3.43
C PRO A 241 9.80 -8.54 2.13
N PHE A 242 9.13 -8.79 1.00
CA PHE A 242 9.58 -8.33 -0.31
C PHE A 242 8.91 -6.99 -0.59
N VAL A 243 9.71 -5.92 -0.64
CA VAL A 243 9.26 -4.54 -0.80
C VAL A 243 9.67 -4.04 -2.18
N ILE A 244 8.70 -3.51 -2.91
CA ILE A 244 8.89 -2.93 -4.24
C ILE A 244 8.01 -1.70 -4.38
N THR A 245 8.26 -0.88 -5.40
CA THR A 245 7.37 0.20 -5.82
C THR A 245 6.88 -0.02 -7.25
N SER A 246 5.74 0.60 -7.57
CA SER A 246 5.24 0.72 -8.94
C SER A 246 4.72 2.13 -9.15
N GLN A 247 4.97 2.69 -10.32
CA GLN A 247 4.64 4.08 -10.64
C GLN A 247 3.69 4.14 -11.81
N PHE A 248 2.76 5.09 -11.76
CA PHE A 248 1.74 5.27 -12.79
C PHE A 248 1.54 6.74 -13.09
N LYS A 249 1.51 7.06 -14.38
CA LYS A 249 1.15 8.38 -14.90
C LYS A 249 -0.34 8.40 -15.22
N LYS A 250 -1.03 9.49 -14.87
CA LYS A 250 -2.44 9.68 -15.23
C LYS A 250 -2.61 9.87 -16.73
N GLU A 251 -3.60 9.23 -17.31
CA GLU A 251 -4.02 9.42 -18.70
C GLU A 251 -5.34 10.22 -18.73
N ALA A 252 -5.52 11.01 -19.80
CA ALA A 252 -6.67 11.89 -19.94
C ALA A 252 -7.98 11.14 -20.23
N SER A 253 -7.90 9.94 -20.81
CA SER A 253 -9.06 9.14 -21.21
C SER A 253 -8.73 7.66 -21.35
N ASP A 254 -9.74 6.88 -21.74
CA ASP A 254 -9.67 5.45 -22.07
C ASP A 254 -9.12 5.14 -23.46
N ALA A 255 -8.73 6.13 -24.26
CA ALA A 255 -8.37 5.94 -25.67
C ALA A 255 -7.32 4.85 -25.94
N LYS A 256 -6.50 4.54 -24.92
CA LYS A 256 -5.45 3.51 -25.01
C LYS A 256 -5.77 2.28 -24.13
N TRP A 257 -6.95 2.19 -23.57
CA TRP A 257 -7.39 1.03 -22.81
C TRP A 257 -7.46 -0.19 -23.71
N ASN A 258 -6.68 -1.23 -23.40
CA ASN A 258 -6.56 -2.42 -24.25
C ASN A 258 -6.52 -3.71 -23.42
N PRO A 259 -7.68 -4.25 -23.03
CA PRO A 259 -7.74 -5.46 -22.22
C PRO A 259 -7.17 -6.68 -22.93
N THR A 260 -6.10 -7.25 -22.38
CA THR A 260 -5.44 -8.46 -22.87
C THR A 260 -5.64 -9.63 -21.90
N ALA A 261 -5.61 -10.85 -22.39
CA ALA A 261 -5.66 -12.04 -21.55
C ALA A 261 -4.38 -12.20 -20.72
N CYS A 262 -4.45 -13.01 -19.66
CA CYS A 262 -3.25 -13.47 -18.97
C CYS A 262 -2.38 -14.32 -19.91
N SER A 263 -1.08 -14.31 -19.64
CA SER A 263 -0.09 -15.17 -20.30
C SER A 263 1.00 -15.56 -19.29
N ALA A 264 1.56 -16.76 -19.40
CA ALA A 264 2.67 -17.20 -18.54
C ALA A 264 3.94 -16.39 -18.82
N THR A 265 4.14 -15.96 -20.06
CA THR A 265 5.30 -15.15 -20.51
C THR A 265 4.88 -13.78 -21.03
N TRP A 266 5.86 -12.93 -21.32
CA TRP A 266 5.67 -11.66 -22.03
C TRP A 266 5.72 -11.88 -23.54
#